data_fc38b5aaff72466246a46275bb71959c
#
_entry.id   fc38b5aaff72466246a46275bb71959c
#
_cell.length_a   1.000
_cell.length_b   1.000
_cell.length_c   1.000
_cell.angle_alpha   90.00
_cell.angle_beta   90.00
_cell.angle_gamma   90.00
#
_symmetry.space_group_name_H-M   'P 1'
#
loop_
_entity.id
_entity.type
_entity.pdbx_description
1 polymer ?
#
loop_
_entity_poly.entity_id
_entity_poly.type
_entity_poly.pdbx_seq_one_letter_code
_entity_poly.pdbx_strand_id
1 'polypeptide(L)'
;MFNFISDLFRGDSDAGDERYTRSTQAGAKSNRTIGYDPTLVNSLKKDHHALVDIFQRIWSEGYERQDYHRLAELLTQFKSSFQAHLIKENVRFYVYLEQTLTDDVHTLQIVKDFRADMNEIANAVVQFCKRYTHEAYTAEMIRDFKRDYQKIGEALTRRVSLEEQELYTLYQPA
;
A
#
# COMPACT_ATOMS: atom_id res chain seq x y z
N MET A 1 1.30 21.56 10.02
CA MET A 1 -0.10 21.28 9.70
C MET A 1 -0.19 20.12 8.68
N PHE A 2 0.38 18.96 9.00
CA PHE A 2 0.31 17.72 8.21
C PHE A 2 0.33 16.48 9.12
N ASN A 3 -0.62 16.44 10.11
CA ASN A 3 -0.79 15.26 10.98
C ASN A 3 -1.80 14.26 10.42
N PHE A 4 -2.29 14.48 9.19
CA PHE A 4 -3.39 13.72 8.62
C PHE A 4 -3.04 12.24 8.41
N ILE A 5 -1.82 11.95 8.00
CA ILE A 5 -1.37 10.56 7.77
C ILE A 5 -0.98 9.87 9.10
N SER A 6 -0.46 10.63 10.09
CA SER A 6 -0.09 10.09 11.40
C SER A 6 -1.29 9.65 12.23
N ASP A 7 -2.47 10.26 12.03
CA ASP A 7 -3.67 9.93 12.79
C ASP A 7 -4.31 8.60 12.36
N LEU A 8 -4.01 8.14 11.13
CA LEU A 8 -4.51 6.87 10.61
C LEU A 8 -3.96 5.65 11.37
N PHE A 9 -2.76 5.78 11.97
CA PHE A 9 -2.04 4.67 12.62
C PHE A 9 -2.00 4.75 14.15
N ARG A 10 -2.77 5.66 14.76
CA ARG A 10 -2.76 5.85 16.23
C ARG A 10 -3.68 4.91 17.01
N GLY A 11 -4.41 4.05 16.36
CA GLY A 11 -5.34 3.11 16.99
C GLY A 11 -5.06 1.68 16.55
N ASP A 12 -4.21 0.98 17.21
CA ASP A 12 -4.38 -0.38 17.66
C ASP A 12 -3.07 -0.96 18.19
N SER A 13 -2.90 -0.81 19.50
CA SER A 13 -1.98 -1.63 20.27
C SER A 13 -2.81 -2.32 21.33
N ASP A 14 -3.44 -3.43 21.01
CA ASP A 14 -3.84 -4.36 22.05
C ASP A 14 -3.70 -5.83 21.62
N ALA A 15 -3.20 -6.59 22.56
CA ALA A 15 -2.75 -7.94 22.45
C ALA A 15 -3.91 -8.95 22.40
N GLY A 16 -3.70 -10.02 21.67
CA GLY A 16 -4.54 -11.20 21.69
C GLY A 16 -3.73 -12.43 21.34
N ASP A 17 -3.02 -12.97 22.32
CA ASP A 17 -2.44 -14.32 22.28
C ASP A 17 -3.58 -15.34 22.40
N GLU A 18 -3.92 -16.04 21.32
CA GLU A 18 -4.75 -17.25 21.42
C GLU A 18 -4.16 -18.40 20.62
N ARG A 19 -3.97 -19.49 21.34
CA ARG A 19 -3.37 -20.78 20.97
C ARG A 19 -4.14 -21.46 19.86
N TYR A 20 -3.44 -21.73 18.79
CA TYR A 20 -3.91 -22.52 17.67
C TYR A 20 -3.87 -24.02 17.99
N THR A 21 -5.01 -24.65 18.13
CA THR A 21 -5.17 -26.11 18.12
C THR A 21 -5.24 -26.62 16.70
N ARG A 22 -4.27 -27.45 16.37
CA ARG A 22 -4.09 -28.14 15.09
C ARG A 22 -5.18 -29.18 14.88
N SER A 23 -6.08 -28.99 13.93
CA SER A 23 -6.91 -30.06 13.37
C SER A 23 -6.44 -30.38 11.95
N THR A 24 -5.91 -31.58 11.80
CA THR A 24 -5.59 -32.20 10.52
C THR A 24 -6.88 -32.64 9.84
N GLN A 25 -7.25 -32.00 8.73
CA GLN A 25 -8.15 -32.60 7.76
C GLN A 25 -7.40 -32.81 6.45
N ALA A 26 -7.14 -34.06 6.13
CA ALA A 26 -6.72 -34.49 4.82
C ALA A 26 -7.93 -34.49 3.88
N GLY A 27 -7.80 -33.87 2.73
CA GLY A 27 -8.79 -34.11 1.68
C GLY A 27 -8.98 -32.95 0.70
N ALA A 28 -8.69 -33.22 -0.52
CA ALA A 28 -8.83 -32.47 -1.75
C ALA A 28 -7.56 -31.70 -2.15
N LYS A 29 -6.90 -32.17 -3.18
CA LYS A 29 -5.87 -31.43 -3.92
C LYS A 29 -6.54 -30.19 -4.52
N SER A 30 -6.49 -29.10 -3.78
CA SER A 30 -6.91 -27.78 -4.25
C SER A 30 -6.00 -27.40 -5.40
N ASN A 31 -6.58 -27.11 -6.56
CA ASN A 31 -5.90 -26.63 -7.75
C ASN A 31 -5.40 -25.18 -7.59
N ARG A 32 -5.14 -24.76 -6.32
CA ARG A 32 -4.72 -23.42 -5.94
C ARG A 32 -3.20 -23.31 -6.10
N THR A 33 -2.76 -22.29 -6.81
CA THR A 33 -1.34 -22.03 -7.02
C THR A 33 -0.70 -21.32 -5.81
N ILE A 34 -1.50 -20.61 -4.98
CA ILE A 34 -1.03 -19.87 -3.80
C ILE A 34 -1.84 -20.32 -2.58
N GLY A 35 -1.13 -20.74 -1.52
CA GLY A 35 -1.71 -21.08 -0.22
C GLY A 35 -1.92 -19.84 0.67
N TYR A 36 -2.77 -19.99 1.69
CA TYR A 36 -2.95 -18.99 2.74
C TYR A 36 -1.65 -18.77 3.53
N ASP A 37 -1.30 -17.53 3.74
CA ASP A 37 -0.17 -17.11 4.57
C ASP A 37 -0.67 -16.20 5.71
N PRO A 38 -0.73 -16.68 6.96
CA PRO A 38 -1.26 -15.91 8.08
C PRO A 38 -0.46 -14.64 8.39
N THR A 39 0.75 -14.50 7.85
CA THR A 39 1.62 -13.34 8.10
C THR A 39 1.50 -12.27 7.03
N LEU A 40 0.83 -12.55 5.90
CA LEU A 40 0.81 -11.69 4.73
C LEU A 40 0.19 -10.32 5.02
N VAL A 41 -1.01 -10.29 5.61
CA VAL A 41 -1.71 -9.03 5.91
C VAL A 41 -0.87 -8.15 6.85
N ASN A 42 -0.32 -8.74 7.92
CA ASN A 42 0.57 -7.99 8.82
C ASN A 42 1.83 -7.46 8.11
N SER A 43 2.36 -8.22 7.15
CA SER A 43 3.50 -7.76 6.33
C SER A 43 3.11 -6.60 5.41
N LEU A 44 1.92 -6.63 4.80
CA LEU A 44 1.40 -5.53 3.97
C LEU A 44 1.16 -4.26 4.78
N LYS A 45 0.57 -4.37 5.98
CA LYS A 45 0.41 -3.24 6.91
C LYS A 45 1.74 -2.63 7.33
N LYS A 46 2.77 -3.44 7.60
CA LYS A 46 4.12 -2.93 7.87
C LYS A 46 4.72 -2.16 6.68
N ASP A 47 4.46 -2.62 5.46
CA ASP A 47 4.88 -1.89 4.27
C ASP A 47 4.17 -0.52 4.17
N HIS A 48 2.86 -0.44 4.50
CA HIS A 48 2.13 0.82 4.57
C HIS A 48 2.78 1.82 5.55
N HIS A 49 3.11 1.38 6.77
CA HIS A 49 3.80 2.23 7.76
C HIS A 49 5.15 2.75 7.22
N ALA A 50 5.95 1.87 6.61
CA ALA A 50 7.23 2.26 6.03
C ALA A 50 7.07 3.27 4.87
N LEU A 51 6.06 3.06 4.02
CA LEU A 51 5.74 3.98 2.92
C LEU A 51 5.30 5.35 3.42
N VAL A 52 4.47 5.38 4.47
CA VAL A 52 4.04 6.64 5.11
C VAL A 52 5.23 7.40 5.69
N ASP A 53 6.15 6.70 6.39
CA ASP A 53 7.37 7.34 6.93
C ASP A 53 8.21 7.99 5.81
N ILE A 54 8.49 7.25 4.73
CA ILE A 54 9.23 7.80 3.60
C ILE A 54 8.49 8.99 2.98
N PHE A 55 7.17 8.89 2.80
CA PHE A 55 6.36 9.95 2.21
C PHE A 55 6.38 11.23 3.05
N GLN A 56 6.30 11.13 4.38
CA GLN A 56 6.43 12.28 5.29
C GLN A 56 7.83 12.91 5.22
N ARG A 57 8.87 12.10 5.10
CA ARG A 57 10.26 12.57 4.99
C ARG A 57 10.53 13.27 3.66
N ILE A 58 9.85 12.89 2.57
CA ILE A 58 9.86 13.63 1.30
C ILE A 58 9.50 15.10 1.54
N TRP A 59 8.49 15.35 2.37
CA TRP A 59 8.07 16.70 2.73
C TRP A 59 9.07 17.37 3.69
N SER A 60 9.33 16.78 4.85
CA SER A 60 10.05 17.40 5.95
C SER A 60 11.55 17.51 5.73
N GLU A 61 12.19 16.53 5.09
CA GLU A 61 13.62 16.52 4.84
C GLU A 61 13.99 17.10 3.46
N GLY A 62 13.11 16.91 2.47
CA GLY A 62 13.34 17.35 1.11
C GLY A 62 12.73 18.74 0.82
N TYR A 63 11.41 18.81 0.70
CA TYR A 63 10.71 19.99 0.22
C TYR A 63 10.79 21.19 1.19
N GLU A 64 10.48 21.01 2.46
CA GLU A 64 10.53 22.13 3.44
C GLU A 64 11.92 22.69 3.64
N ARG A 65 12.95 21.83 3.57
CA ARG A 65 14.35 22.24 3.70
C ARG A 65 14.94 22.74 2.40
N GLN A 66 14.21 22.64 1.29
CA GLN A 66 14.69 22.94 -0.06
C GLN A 66 15.95 22.13 -0.42
N ASP A 67 16.10 20.95 0.18
CA ASP A 67 17.14 19.99 -0.14
C ASP A 67 16.66 19.10 -1.29
N TYR A 68 16.84 19.56 -2.52
CA TYR A 68 16.32 18.87 -3.70
C TYR A 68 17.08 17.58 -4.02
N HIS A 69 18.34 17.49 -3.60
CA HIS A 69 19.07 16.23 -3.68
C HIS A 69 18.43 15.17 -2.77
N ARG A 70 18.20 15.55 -1.51
CA ARG A 70 17.52 14.69 -0.54
C ARG A 70 16.11 14.33 -0.97
N LEU A 71 15.40 15.28 -1.55
CA LEU A 71 14.07 15.08 -2.11
C LEU A 71 14.08 13.99 -3.22
N ALA A 72 15.02 14.06 -4.15
CA ALA A 72 15.18 13.09 -5.23
C ALA A 72 15.53 11.68 -4.71
N GLU A 73 16.41 11.57 -3.71
CA GLU A 73 16.74 10.31 -3.05
C GLU A 73 15.49 9.67 -2.42
N LEU A 74 14.75 10.45 -1.63
CA LEU A 74 13.55 9.96 -0.93
C LEU A 74 12.43 9.57 -1.91
N LEU A 75 12.23 10.32 -2.99
CA LEU A 75 11.28 9.97 -4.06
C LEU A 75 11.68 8.66 -4.75
N THR A 76 12.97 8.43 -4.97
CA THR A 76 13.48 7.19 -5.56
C THR A 76 13.25 6.02 -4.61
N GLN A 77 13.54 6.20 -3.32
CA GLN A 77 13.29 5.20 -2.27
C GLN A 77 11.80 4.89 -2.16
N PHE A 78 10.96 5.92 -2.11
CA PHE A 78 9.50 5.77 -2.04
C PHE A 78 8.96 4.97 -3.22
N LYS A 79 9.33 5.35 -4.45
CA LYS A 79 8.92 4.64 -5.66
C LYS A 79 9.30 3.15 -5.63
N SER A 80 10.54 2.85 -5.25
CA SER A 80 11.03 1.46 -5.21
C SER A 80 10.29 0.63 -4.14
N SER A 81 10.09 1.18 -2.94
CA SER A 81 9.36 0.52 -1.85
C SER A 81 7.89 0.33 -2.21
N PHE A 82 7.27 1.34 -2.82
CA PHE A 82 5.88 1.28 -3.29
C PHE A 82 5.68 0.21 -4.36
N GLN A 83 6.56 0.12 -5.35
CA GLN A 83 6.51 -0.92 -6.38
C GLN A 83 6.71 -2.33 -5.79
N ALA A 84 7.63 -2.49 -4.84
CA ALA A 84 7.85 -3.77 -4.15
C ALA A 84 6.59 -4.20 -3.36
N HIS A 85 5.95 -3.26 -2.65
CA HIS A 85 4.68 -3.51 -1.97
C HIS A 85 3.59 -3.96 -2.95
N LEU A 86 3.38 -3.25 -4.06
CA LEU A 86 2.40 -3.61 -5.09
C LEU A 86 2.64 -4.99 -5.70
N ILE A 87 3.89 -5.35 -5.95
CA ILE A 87 4.23 -6.69 -6.46
C ILE A 87 3.83 -7.75 -5.42
N LYS A 88 4.17 -7.56 -4.15
CA LYS A 88 3.80 -8.48 -3.06
C LYS A 88 2.28 -8.66 -2.98
N GLU A 89 1.54 -7.56 -3.00
CA GLU A 89 0.09 -7.56 -2.95
C GLU A 89 -0.52 -8.24 -4.19
N ASN A 90 -0.08 -7.87 -5.38
CA ASN A 90 -0.60 -8.44 -6.63
C ASN A 90 -0.34 -9.94 -6.75
N VAL A 91 0.86 -10.39 -6.38
CA VAL A 91 1.26 -11.79 -6.59
C VAL A 91 0.73 -12.71 -5.48
N ARG A 92 0.61 -12.22 -4.25
CA ARG A 92 0.24 -13.06 -3.10
C ARG A 92 -1.20 -12.84 -2.64
N PHE A 93 -1.60 -11.58 -2.46
CA PHE A 93 -2.90 -11.24 -1.87
C PHE A 93 -4.03 -11.36 -2.90
N TYR A 94 -3.96 -10.62 -4.02
CA TYR A 94 -5.01 -10.65 -5.04
C TYR A 94 -5.15 -12.02 -5.70
N VAL A 95 -4.05 -12.68 -6.03
CA VAL A 95 -4.12 -14.04 -6.62
C VAL A 95 -4.79 -15.02 -5.66
N TYR A 96 -4.49 -14.94 -4.36
CA TYR A 96 -5.17 -15.77 -3.36
C TYR A 96 -6.67 -15.50 -3.32
N LEU A 97 -7.10 -14.26 -3.22
CA LEU A 97 -8.52 -13.90 -3.20
C LEU A 97 -9.24 -14.33 -4.48
N GLU A 98 -8.66 -14.08 -5.64
CA GLU A 98 -9.23 -14.48 -6.92
C GLU A 98 -9.41 -16.00 -7.06
N GLN A 99 -8.54 -16.79 -6.42
CA GLN A 99 -8.64 -18.26 -6.40
C GLN A 99 -9.67 -18.79 -5.38
N THR A 100 -9.85 -18.08 -4.26
CA THR A 100 -10.71 -18.54 -3.17
C THR A 100 -12.15 -18.05 -3.29
N LEU A 101 -12.39 -16.95 -3.99
CA LEU A 101 -13.70 -16.31 -4.15
C LEU A 101 -14.43 -16.71 -5.45
N THR A 102 -14.04 -17.83 -6.07
CA THR A 102 -14.63 -18.26 -7.36
C THR A 102 -16.14 -18.46 -7.31
N ASP A 103 -16.66 -18.89 -6.16
CA ASP A 103 -18.09 -19.16 -5.95
C ASP A 103 -18.88 -17.91 -5.49
N ASP A 104 -18.18 -16.85 -5.08
CA ASP A 104 -18.77 -15.55 -4.74
C ASP A 104 -18.42 -14.49 -5.80
N VAL A 105 -19.19 -14.53 -6.89
CA VAL A 105 -19.00 -13.66 -8.06
C VAL A 105 -19.08 -12.18 -7.69
N HIS A 106 -19.93 -11.81 -6.72
CA HIS A 106 -20.10 -10.42 -6.30
C HIS A 106 -18.86 -9.91 -5.58
N THR A 107 -18.39 -10.63 -4.56
CA THR A 107 -17.17 -10.27 -3.83
C THR A 107 -15.94 -10.33 -4.74
N LEU A 108 -15.86 -11.31 -5.63
CA LEU A 108 -14.79 -11.38 -6.62
C LEU A 108 -14.74 -10.13 -7.55
N GLN A 109 -15.90 -9.62 -7.95
CA GLN A 109 -15.95 -8.40 -8.77
C GLN A 109 -15.45 -7.19 -7.98
N ILE A 110 -15.82 -7.03 -6.71
CA ILE A 110 -15.31 -5.99 -5.81
C ILE A 110 -13.79 -6.05 -5.73
N VAL A 111 -13.21 -7.23 -5.52
CA VAL A 111 -11.75 -7.44 -5.47
C VAL A 111 -11.06 -7.00 -6.77
N LYS A 112 -11.65 -7.33 -7.92
CA LYS A 112 -11.14 -6.91 -9.22
C LYS A 112 -11.20 -5.40 -9.44
N ASP A 113 -12.28 -4.76 -8.99
CA ASP A 113 -12.44 -3.31 -9.07
C ASP A 113 -11.40 -2.61 -8.20
N PHE A 114 -11.17 -3.09 -6.96
CA PHE A 114 -10.10 -2.61 -6.10
C PHE A 114 -8.72 -2.71 -6.76
N ARG A 115 -8.45 -3.84 -7.42
CA ARG A 115 -7.19 -4.04 -8.15
C ARG A 115 -7.03 -3.08 -9.34
N ALA A 116 -8.12 -2.80 -10.05
CA ALA A 116 -8.11 -1.86 -11.17
C ALA A 116 -7.84 -0.43 -10.69
N ASP A 117 -8.53 0.02 -9.63
CA ASP A 117 -8.33 1.35 -9.03
C ASP A 117 -6.87 1.52 -8.55
N MET A 118 -6.27 0.47 -7.98
CA MET A 118 -4.87 0.53 -7.54
C MET A 118 -3.90 0.76 -8.69
N ASN A 119 -4.19 0.23 -9.88
CA ASN A 119 -3.34 0.47 -11.05
C ASN A 119 -3.35 1.96 -11.47
N GLU A 120 -4.48 2.64 -11.36
CA GLU A 120 -4.58 4.09 -11.63
C GLU A 120 -3.78 4.90 -10.62
N ILE A 121 -3.91 4.58 -9.32
CA ILE A 121 -3.13 5.21 -8.25
C ILE A 121 -1.63 4.96 -8.46
N ALA A 122 -1.24 3.72 -8.79
CA ALA A 122 0.14 3.36 -9.06
C ALA A 122 0.75 4.16 -10.19
N ASN A 123 0.01 4.35 -11.28
CA ASN A 123 0.44 5.18 -12.40
C ASN A 123 0.64 6.65 -11.96
N ALA A 124 -0.30 7.21 -11.19
CA ALA A 124 -0.21 8.57 -10.68
C ALA A 124 1.02 8.75 -9.77
N VAL A 125 1.29 7.81 -8.87
CA VAL A 125 2.48 7.80 -7.98
C VAL A 125 3.77 7.75 -8.79
N VAL A 126 3.85 6.86 -9.78
CA VAL A 126 5.05 6.74 -10.64
C VAL A 126 5.30 8.02 -11.42
N GLN A 127 4.26 8.64 -11.99
CA GLN A 127 4.38 9.92 -12.71
C GLN A 127 4.80 11.07 -11.76
N PHE A 128 4.23 11.13 -10.55
CA PHE A 128 4.65 12.08 -9.53
C PHE A 128 6.13 11.92 -9.19
N CYS A 129 6.58 10.72 -8.87
CA CYS A 129 7.99 10.47 -8.57
C CYS A 129 8.89 10.83 -9.76
N LYS A 130 8.51 10.45 -10.99
CA LYS A 130 9.27 10.76 -12.20
C LYS A 130 9.38 12.27 -12.43
N ARG A 131 8.28 13.02 -12.20
CA ARG A 131 8.27 14.49 -12.40
C ARG A 131 9.23 15.20 -11.44
N TYR A 132 9.37 14.71 -10.21
CA TYR A 132 10.09 15.39 -9.15
C TYR A 132 11.43 14.74 -8.76
N THR A 133 11.86 13.68 -9.44
CA THR A 133 13.19 13.09 -9.27
C THR A 133 14.17 13.74 -10.25
N HIS A 134 14.59 14.99 -9.94
CA HIS A 134 15.56 15.76 -10.73
C HIS A 134 16.55 16.48 -9.81
N GLU A 135 17.77 16.74 -10.32
CA GLU A 135 18.78 17.50 -9.58
C GLU A 135 18.52 19.01 -9.59
N ALA A 136 17.80 19.51 -10.61
CA ALA A 136 17.47 20.92 -10.74
C ALA A 136 15.97 21.14 -10.74
N TYR A 137 15.49 21.97 -9.83
CA TYR A 137 14.10 22.34 -9.70
C TYR A 137 13.82 23.71 -10.32
N THR A 138 12.85 23.77 -11.21
CA THR A 138 12.33 25.04 -11.73
C THR A 138 11.39 25.70 -10.73
N ALA A 139 11.19 27.01 -10.82
CA ALA A 139 10.21 27.72 -9.99
C ALA A 139 8.79 27.17 -10.16
N GLU A 140 8.45 26.64 -11.33
CA GLU A 140 7.17 25.98 -11.60
C GLU A 140 7.06 24.65 -10.84
N MET A 141 8.09 23.81 -10.88
CA MET A 141 8.12 22.54 -10.14
C MET A 141 7.96 22.77 -8.63
N ILE A 142 8.62 23.78 -8.07
CA ILE A 142 8.53 24.12 -6.65
C ILE A 142 7.09 24.52 -6.28
N ARG A 143 6.43 25.34 -7.09
CA ARG A 143 5.03 25.75 -6.87
C ARG A 143 4.06 24.58 -6.95
N ASP A 144 4.24 23.72 -7.96
CA ASP A 144 3.34 22.60 -8.23
C ASP A 144 3.52 21.44 -7.27
N PHE A 145 4.72 21.23 -6.74
CA PHE A 145 5.05 20.11 -5.87
C PHE A 145 4.08 19.96 -4.70
N LYS A 146 3.81 21.05 -3.98
CA LYS A 146 2.91 21.01 -2.83
C LYS A 146 1.51 20.47 -3.19
N ARG A 147 0.95 20.97 -4.29
CA ARG A 147 -0.38 20.54 -4.78
C ARG A 147 -0.36 19.05 -5.16
N ASP A 148 0.65 18.64 -5.91
CA ASP A 148 0.76 17.30 -6.43
C ASP A 148 1.07 16.30 -5.29
N TYR A 149 1.91 16.67 -4.34
CA TYR A 149 2.18 15.90 -3.11
C TYR A 149 0.89 15.69 -2.29
N GLN A 150 0.09 16.73 -2.10
CA GLN A 150 -1.18 16.62 -1.38
C GLN A 150 -2.14 15.65 -2.06
N LYS A 151 -2.31 15.76 -3.38
CA LYS A 151 -3.19 14.86 -4.14
C LYS A 151 -2.76 13.39 -4.03
N ILE A 152 -1.48 13.12 -4.15
CA ILE A 152 -0.95 11.76 -3.99
C ILE A 152 -1.15 11.28 -2.56
N GLY A 153 -0.89 12.10 -1.56
CA GLY A 153 -1.09 11.77 -0.14
C GLY A 153 -2.55 11.45 0.19
N GLU A 154 -3.50 12.22 -0.32
CA GLU A 154 -4.93 11.97 -0.15
C GLU A 154 -5.37 10.65 -0.80
N ALA A 155 -4.92 10.39 -2.04
CA ALA A 155 -5.23 9.15 -2.75
C ALA A 155 -4.67 7.92 -2.02
N LEU A 156 -3.41 7.97 -1.57
CA LEU A 156 -2.77 6.89 -0.83
C LEU A 156 -3.42 6.66 0.54
N THR A 157 -3.73 7.72 1.28
CA THR A 157 -4.39 7.63 2.60
C THR A 157 -5.75 6.95 2.48
N ARG A 158 -6.57 7.40 1.52
CA ARG A 158 -7.87 6.78 1.24
C ARG A 158 -7.72 5.31 0.88
N ARG A 159 -6.72 4.99 0.04
CA ARG A 159 -6.49 3.63 -0.43
C ARG A 159 -6.10 2.70 0.71
N VAL A 160 -5.11 3.06 1.51
CA VAL A 160 -4.67 2.29 2.68
C VAL A 160 -5.82 2.05 3.65
N SER A 161 -6.65 3.07 3.91
CA SER A 161 -7.83 2.93 4.77
C SER A 161 -8.81 1.88 4.24
N LEU A 162 -9.13 1.91 2.95
CA LEU A 162 -10.02 0.93 2.33
C LEU A 162 -9.43 -0.48 2.33
N GLU A 163 -8.15 -0.63 2.06
CA GLU A 163 -7.47 -1.92 2.10
C GLU A 163 -7.49 -2.54 3.50
N GLU A 164 -7.12 -1.78 4.51
CA GLU A 164 -7.00 -2.30 5.87
C GLU A 164 -8.35 -2.54 6.56
N GLN A 165 -9.37 -1.72 6.27
CA GLN A 165 -10.69 -1.81 6.90
C GLN A 165 -11.64 -2.76 6.17
N GLU A 166 -11.51 -2.91 4.87
CA GLU A 166 -12.43 -3.68 4.06
C GLU A 166 -11.76 -4.86 3.34
N LEU A 167 -10.78 -4.57 2.48
CA LEU A 167 -10.22 -5.56 1.58
C LEU A 167 -9.45 -6.68 2.32
N TYR A 168 -8.62 -6.32 3.31
CA TYR A 168 -7.83 -7.31 4.06
C TYR A 168 -8.66 -8.21 4.94
N THR A 169 -9.90 -7.83 5.28
CA THR A 169 -10.84 -8.69 6.01
C THR A 169 -11.29 -9.90 5.20
N LEU A 170 -11.22 -9.82 3.86
CA LEU A 170 -11.55 -10.92 2.95
C LEU A 170 -10.46 -12.01 2.91
N TYR A 171 -9.26 -11.72 3.42
CA TYR A 171 -8.14 -12.65 3.39
C TYR A 171 -8.24 -13.64 4.56
N GLN A 172 -8.93 -14.76 4.35
CA GLN A 172 -9.21 -15.80 5.34
C GLN A 172 -8.75 -17.16 4.83
N PRO A 173 -8.44 -18.12 5.73
CA PRO A 173 -8.23 -19.51 5.33
C PRO A 173 -9.46 -20.03 4.59
N ALA A 174 -9.24 -20.70 3.46
CA ALA A 174 -10.33 -21.31 2.67
C ALA A 174 -10.46 -22.79 2.94
#